data_f8e09da74681fe193f821e58e096eacd
#
_entry.id   f8e09da74681fe193f821e58e096eacd
#
_cell.length_a   1.000
_cell.length_b   1.000
_cell.length_c   1.000
_cell.angle_alpha   90.00
_cell.angle_beta   90.00
_cell.angle_gamma   90.00
#
_symmetry.space_group_name_H-M   'P 1'
#
loop_
_entity.id
_entity.type
_entity.pdbx_description
1 polymer ?
#
loop_
_entity_poly.entity_id
_entity_poly.type
_entity_poly.pdbx_seq_one_letter_code
_entity_poly.pdbx_strand_id
1 'polypeptide(L)'
;MCSSDLVAEKFALFDETWSPKIVAELNDAYVKVVKLEGEFVWHHHDDEDELFWVVSGRLRMELRDGEVILEPGELLVVPRGVEHRPVAEGETHVVLIEPKTTLNTGNVRDERTVDELDRI
;
A
#
# COMPACT_ATOMS: atom_id res chain seq x y z
N MET A 1 -4.20 4.17 27.13
CA MET A 1 -5.51 3.73 26.68
C MET A 1 -5.47 3.45 25.18
N CYS A 2 -6.16 2.42 24.76
CA CYS A 2 -6.24 2.05 23.34
C CYS A 2 -7.64 2.38 22.80
N SER A 3 -7.67 2.80 21.54
CA SER A 3 -8.93 3.00 20.82
C SER A 3 -8.92 2.14 19.57
N SER A 4 -10.08 1.87 19.04
CA SER A 4 -10.23 1.11 17.81
C SER A 4 -10.54 2.03 16.66
N ASP A 5 -10.12 1.60 15.46
CA ASP A 5 -10.40 2.31 14.22
C ASP A 5 -11.31 1.46 13.34
N LEU A 6 -12.31 2.08 12.73
CA LEU A 6 -13.09 1.43 11.70
C LEU A 6 -12.43 1.77 10.35
N VAL A 7 -11.78 0.79 9.76
CA VAL A 7 -10.96 0.98 8.56
C VAL A 7 -11.75 1.61 7.42
N ALA A 8 -13.00 1.17 7.22
CA ALA A 8 -13.85 1.74 6.17
C ALA A 8 -14.08 3.24 6.33
N GLU A 9 -14.18 3.72 7.58
CA GLU A 9 -14.34 5.16 7.85
C GLU A 9 -13.09 5.94 7.51
N LYS A 10 -11.91 5.34 7.68
CA LYS A 10 -10.65 5.98 7.33
C LYS A 10 -10.55 6.24 5.84
N PHE A 11 -10.99 5.29 5.00
CA PHE A 11 -11.02 5.50 3.55
C PHE A 11 -11.94 6.64 3.14
N ALA A 12 -12.98 6.93 3.90
CA ALA A 12 -13.90 8.02 3.60
C ALA A 12 -13.30 9.43 3.85
N LEU A 13 -12.14 9.51 4.51
CA LEU A 13 -11.53 10.78 4.90
C LEU A 13 -10.67 11.42 3.82
N PHE A 14 -10.39 10.74 2.72
CA PHE A 14 -9.52 11.26 1.67
C PHE A 14 -9.93 10.74 0.29
N ASP A 15 -9.49 11.45 -0.75
CA ASP A 15 -9.80 11.11 -2.14
C ASP A 15 -8.55 10.79 -2.96
N GLU A 16 -7.37 11.18 -2.51
CA GLU A 16 -6.14 10.99 -3.28
C GLU A 16 -5.84 9.50 -3.48
N THR A 17 -5.37 9.16 -4.69
CA THR A 17 -4.85 7.83 -4.98
C THR A 17 -3.32 7.82 -4.86
N TRP A 18 -2.76 6.64 -4.61
CA TRP A 18 -1.31 6.44 -4.50
C TRP A 18 -0.64 7.27 -3.39
N SER A 19 -1.42 7.73 -2.42
CA SER A 19 -0.95 8.55 -1.29
C SER A 19 -1.34 7.87 0.03
N PRO A 20 -0.51 6.97 0.56
CA PRO A 20 -0.83 6.24 1.78
C PRO A 20 -1.01 7.17 2.97
N LYS A 21 -1.95 6.81 3.85
CA LYS A 21 -2.21 7.54 5.09
C LYS A 21 -1.92 6.61 6.27
N ILE A 22 -1.24 7.12 7.29
CA ILE A 22 -0.92 6.37 8.50
C ILE A 22 -2.15 6.35 9.40
N VAL A 23 -2.60 5.15 9.79
CA VAL A 23 -3.73 5.00 10.73
C VAL A 23 -3.28 4.42 12.08
N ALA A 24 -2.18 3.70 12.12
CA ALA A 24 -1.69 3.09 13.37
C ALA A 24 -0.21 2.75 13.25
N GLU A 25 0.39 2.41 14.39
CA GLU A 25 1.77 1.95 14.47
C GLU A 25 1.82 0.58 15.16
N LEU A 26 2.73 -0.26 14.68
CA LEU A 26 2.99 -1.57 15.25
C LEU A 26 4.50 -1.77 15.31
N ASN A 27 5.11 -1.54 16.48
CA ASN A 27 6.57 -1.53 16.63
C ASN A 27 7.24 -0.64 15.57
N ASP A 28 8.13 -1.18 14.75
CA ASP A 28 8.84 -0.44 13.72
C ASP A 28 8.05 -0.33 12.41
N ALA A 29 6.78 -0.69 12.42
CA ALA A 29 5.92 -0.66 11.24
C ALA A 29 4.79 0.36 11.39
N TYR A 30 4.32 0.85 10.25
CA TYR A 30 3.07 1.58 10.15
C TYR A 30 1.99 0.69 9.58
N VAL A 31 0.76 0.88 10.05
CA VAL A 31 -0.44 0.42 9.38
C VAL A 31 -0.96 1.61 8.57
N LYS A 32 -1.08 1.44 7.28
CA LYS A 32 -1.49 2.49 6.34
C LYS A 32 -2.73 2.07 5.59
N VAL A 33 -3.52 3.05 5.15
CA VAL A 33 -4.60 2.85 4.19
C VAL A 33 -4.28 3.64 2.93
N VAL A 34 -4.55 3.06 1.78
CA VAL A 34 -4.27 3.70 0.49
C VAL A 34 -5.35 3.34 -0.52
N LYS A 35 -5.72 4.32 -1.34
CA LYS A 35 -6.58 4.11 -2.50
C LYS A 35 -5.69 3.98 -3.73
N LEU A 36 -5.96 2.97 -4.53
CA LEU A 36 -5.22 2.70 -5.76
C LEU A 36 -6.19 2.73 -6.94
N GLU A 37 -5.73 3.29 -8.06
CA GLU A 37 -6.47 3.27 -9.32
C GLU A 37 -5.49 3.41 -10.46
N GLY A 38 -5.56 2.53 -11.45
CA GLY A 38 -4.64 2.50 -12.57
C GLY A 38 -3.33 1.80 -12.24
N GLU A 39 -2.31 2.10 -13.01
CA GLU A 39 -0.98 1.48 -12.90
C GLU A 39 -0.05 2.35 -12.06
N PHE A 40 0.71 1.69 -11.19
CA PHE A 40 1.82 2.34 -10.51
C PHE A 40 3.13 2.13 -11.28
N VAL A 41 4.26 2.51 -10.70
CA VAL A 41 5.58 2.30 -11.31
C VAL A 41 6.15 0.95 -10.89
N TRP A 42 6.99 0.35 -11.74
CA TRP A 42 7.83 -0.76 -11.35
C TRP A 42 8.87 -0.27 -10.34
N HIS A 43 8.95 -0.93 -9.20
CA HIS A 43 9.89 -0.56 -8.15
C HIS A 43 10.16 -1.73 -7.22
N HIS A 44 11.14 -1.54 -6.34
CA HIS A 44 11.41 -2.47 -5.24
C HIS A 44 11.84 -1.68 -4.00
N HIS A 45 11.82 -2.34 -2.87
CA HIS A 45 12.32 -1.81 -1.61
C HIS A 45 13.51 -2.67 -1.18
N ASP A 46 14.68 -2.06 -0.98
CA ASP A 46 15.90 -2.83 -0.69
C ASP A 46 15.85 -3.53 0.68
N ASP A 47 15.25 -2.88 1.66
CA ASP A 47 15.32 -3.31 3.06
C ASP A 47 13.97 -3.62 3.70
N GLU A 48 12.86 -3.42 2.98
CA GLU A 48 11.53 -3.54 3.55
C GLU A 48 10.69 -4.61 2.84
N ASP A 49 10.06 -5.47 3.65
CA ASP A 49 8.97 -6.31 3.17
C ASP A 49 7.69 -5.48 3.22
N GLU A 50 6.77 -5.72 2.30
CA GLU A 50 5.51 -4.99 2.21
C GLU A 50 4.33 -5.93 2.23
N LEU A 51 3.38 -5.72 3.17
CA LEU A 51 2.15 -6.49 3.19
C LEU A 51 1.02 -5.65 2.58
N PHE A 52 0.34 -6.22 1.58
CA PHE A 52 -0.84 -5.66 0.94
C PHE A 52 -2.06 -6.49 1.32
N TRP A 53 -3.10 -5.86 1.82
CA TRP A 53 -4.35 -6.50 2.16
C TRP A 53 -5.49 -5.75 1.50
N VAL A 54 -6.17 -6.37 0.53
CA VAL A 54 -7.27 -5.72 -0.20
C VAL A 54 -8.53 -5.72 0.65
N VAL A 55 -9.10 -4.54 0.83
CA VAL A 55 -10.36 -4.34 1.57
C VAL A 55 -11.53 -4.29 0.60
N SER A 56 -11.40 -3.55 -0.50
CA SER A 56 -12.41 -3.48 -1.55
C SER A 56 -11.74 -3.26 -2.90
N GLY A 57 -12.41 -3.66 -3.96
CA GLY A 57 -11.85 -3.60 -5.31
C GLY A 57 -11.03 -4.84 -5.63
N ARG A 58 -10.07 -4.70 -6.52
CA ARG A 58 -9.27 -5.81 -7.00
C ARG A 58 -7.88 -5.30 -7.38
N LEU A 59 -6.86 -5.96 -6.86
CA LEU A 59 -5.46 -5.57 -7.10
C LEU A 59 -4.74 -6.65 -7.87
N ARG A 60 -4.12 -6.26 -9.00
CA ARG A 60 -3.19 -7.12 -9.71
C ARG A 60 -1.78 -6.69 -9.34
N MET A 61 -1.06 -7.54 -8.65
CA MET A 61 0.35 -7.31 -8.35
C MET A 61 1.18 -7.96 -9.44
N GLU A 62 1.79 -7.15 -10.28
CA GLU A 62 2.66 -7.64 -11.34
C GLU A 62 4.07 -7.86 -10.81
N LEU A 63 4.61 -9.02 -11.12
CA LEU A 63 5.98 -9.41 -10.81
C LEU A 63 6.69 -9.68 -12.14
N ARG A 64 8.02 -9.69 -12.16
CA ARG A 64 8.75 -9.90 -13.42
C ARG A 64 8.49 -11.28 -14.04
N ASP A 65 8.15 -12.28 -13.23
CA ASP A 65 7.89 -13.66 -13.67
C ASP A 65 6.41 -14.04 -13.61
N GLY A 66 5.50 -13.09 -13.43
CA GLY A 66 4.08 -13.39 -13.36
C GLY A 66 3.29 -12.32 -12.66
N GLU A 67 2.11 -12.69 -12.17
CA GLU A 67 1.24 -11.77 -11.44
C GLU A 67 0.41 -12.51 -10.39
N VAL A 68 -0.01 -11.78 -9.38
CA VAL A 68 -0.90 -12.27 -8.33
C VAL A 68 -2.12 -11.36 -8.29
N ILE A 69 -3.31 -11.95 -8.37
CA ILE A 69 -4.58 -11.22 -8.26
C ILE A 69 -5.08 -11.33 -6.82
N LEU A 70 -5.38 -10.19 -6.22
CA LEU A 70 -5.93 -10.12 -4.86
C LEU A 70 -7.36 -9.61 -4.90
N GLU A 71 -8.27 -10.43 -4.37
CA GLU A 71 -9.67 -10.08 -4.17
C GLU A 71 -9.86 -9.55 -2.73
N PRO A 72 -11.00 -8.90 -2.41
CA PRO A 72 -11.25 -8.44 -1.05
C PRO A 72 -11.07 -9.52 -0.01
N GLY A 73 -10.35 -9.20 1.06
CA GLY A 73 -10.02 -10.14 2.12
C GLY A 73 -8.74 -10.94 1.90
N GLU A 74 -8.10 -10.79 0.75
CA GLU A 74 -6.85 -11.48 0.44
C GLU A 74 -5.64 -10.58 0.68
N LEU A 75 -4.52 -11.19 1.06
CA LEU A 75 -3.29 -10.46 1.33
C LEU A 75 -2.10 -11.10 0.60
N LEU A 76 -1.07 -10.27 0.41
CA LEU A 76 0.19 -10.68 -0.19
C LEU A 76 1.32 -9.95 0.52
N VAL A 77 2.40 -10.66 0.82
CA VAL A 77 3.65 -10.03 1.25
C VAL A 77 4.59 -10.02 0.06
N VAL A 78 5.05 -8.83 -0.32
CA VAL A 78 6.12 -8.66 -1.30
C VAL A 78 7.43 -8.58 -0.52
N PRO A 79 8.32 -9.57 -0.65
CA PRO A 79 9.59 -9.54 0.07
C PRO A 79 10.50 -8.41 -0.42
N ARG A 80 11.39 -7.97 0.46
CA ARG A 80 12.41 -6.98 0.10
C ARG A 80 13.17 -7.41 -1.16
N GLY A 81 13.53 -6.44 -1.98
CA GLY A 81 14.29 -6.66 -3.21
C GLY A 81 13.48 -7.17 -4.40
N VAL A 82 12.22 -7.56 -4.21
CA VAL A 82 11.39 -8.08 -5.30
C VAL A 82 10.76 -6.92 -6.07
N GLU A 83 11.07 -6.83 -7.36
CA GLU A 83 10.45 -5.84 -8.24
C GLU A 83 8.98 -6.15 -8.47
N HIS A 84 8.15 -5.13 -8.34
CA HIS A 84 6.70 -5.27 -8.47
C HIS A 84 6.06 -4.00 -8.99
N ARG A 85 4.87 -4.16 -9.56
CA ARG A 85 4.03 -3.05 -10.01
C ARG A 85 2.57 -3.34 -9.65
N PRO A 86 2.00 -2.59 -8.70
CA PRO A 86 0.57 -2.70 -8.41
C PRO A 86 -0.26 -2.06 -9.55
N VAL A 87 -1.31 -2.75 -9.93
CA VAL A 87 -2.27 -2.29 -10.95
C VAL A 87 -3.68 -2.53 -10.45
N ALA A 88 -4.49 -1.47 -10.42
CA ALA A 88 -5.88 -1.54 -9.97
C ALA A 88 -6.81 -1.11 -11.11
N GLU A 89 -7.82 -1.93 -11.45
CA GLU A 89 -8.76 -1.68 -12.53
C GLU A 89 -9.97 -0.86 -12.08
N GLY A 90 -9.80 0.03 -11.20
CA GLY A 90 -10.83 0.85 -10.60
C GLY A 90 -10.40 1.16 -9.19
N GLU A 91 -11.16 2.00 -8.48
CA GLU A 91 -10.78 2.38 -7.14
C GLU A 91 -10.69 1.14 -6.25
N THR A 92 -9.51 0.90 -5.71
CA THR A 92 -9.21 -0.25 -4.86
C THR A 92 -8.69 0.26 -3.52
N HIS A 93 -9.22 -0.29 -2.44
CA HIS A 93 -8.85 0.09 -1.08
C HIS A 93 -7.95 -0.98 -0.48
N VAL A 94 -6.77 -0.58 -0.03
CA VAL A 94 -5.74 -1.50 0.45
C VAL A 94 -5.22 -1.04 1.82
N VAL A 95 -5.05 -2.00 2.71
CA VAL A 95 -4.29 -1.80 3.94
C VAL A 95 -2.86 -2.25 3.68
N LEU A 96 -1.91 -1.38 3.99
CA LEU A 96 -0.48 -1.69 3.94
C LEU A 96 0.06 -1.80 5.35
N ILE A 97 0.88 -2.82 5.58
CA ILE A 97 1.67 -2.92 6.81
C ILE A 97 3.11 -3.08 6.38
N GLU A 98 3.96 -2.15 6.79
CA GLU A 98 5.35 -2.10 6.32
C GLU A 98 6.22 -1.29 7.28
N PRO A 99 7.54 -1.52 7.29
CA PRO A 99 8.44 -0.73 8.14
C PRO A 99 8.29 0.77 7.90
N LYS A 100 8.52 1.55 8.95
CA LYS A 100 8.38 3.01 8.90
C LYS A 100 9.31 3.68 7.89
N THR A 101 10.39 3.02 7.52
CA THR A 101 11.38 3.52 6.56
C THR A 101 10.94 3.38 5.10
N THR A 102 9.80 2.73 4.85
CA THR A 102 9.35 2.44 3.48
C THR A 102 8.91 3.71 2.76
N LEU A 103 9.55 4.00 1.61
CA LEU A 103 9.11 5.05 0.69
C LEU A 103 8.12 4.42 -0.31
N ASN A 104 7.00 5.08 -0.57
CA ASN A 104 5.93 4.50 -1.38
C ASN A 104 6.37 4.08 -2.80
N THR A 105 7.29 4.80 -3.42
CA THR A 105 7.83 4.48 -4.74
C THR A 105 9.14 3.69 -4.69
N GLY A 106 9.57 3.25 -3.51
CA GLY A 106 10.78 2.44 -3.34
C GLY A 106 12.03 3.11 -3.89
N ASN A 107 12.72 2.42 -4.80
CA ASN A 107 13.96 2.88 -5.40
C ASN A 107 13.76 3.92 -6.52
N VAL A 108 12.52 4.26 -6.84
CA VAL A 108 12.17 5.21 -7.91
C VAL A 108 11.62 6.49 -7.29
N ARG A 109 11.96 7.64 -7.86
CA ARG A 109 11.35 8.91 -7.49
C ARG A 109 10.64 9.51 -8.70
N ASP A 110 9.36 9.86 -8.52
CA ASP A 110 8.55 10.53 -9.55
C ASP A 110 7.53 11.46 -8.88
N GLU A 111 6.56 11.96 -9.65
CA GLU A 111 5.54 12.87 -9.12
C GLU A 111 4.62 12.23 -8.08
N ARG A 112 4.60 10.91 -7.97
CA ARG A 112 3.77 10.18 -6.99
C ARG A 112 4.53 9.87 -5.70
N THR A 113 5.81 10.19 -5.60
CA THR A 113 6.60 9.96 -4.38
C THR A 113 6.11 10.86 -3.26
N VAL A 114 5.81 10.27 -2.10
CA VAL A 114 5.36 10.98 -0.90
C VAL A 114 6.37 10.75 0.21
N ASP A 115 7.14 11.79 0.55
CA ASP A 115 8.18 11.68 1.58
C ASP A 115 7.61 11.74 3.00
N GLU A 116 6.56 12.53 3.21
CA GLU A 116 5.89 12.65 4.51
C GLU A 116 4.42 12.28 4.37
N LEU A 117 4.02 11.26 5.13
CA LEU A 117 2.64 10.75 5.08
C LEU A 117 1.78 11.43 6.13
N ASP A 118 0.53 11.74 5.75
CA ASP A 118 -0.46 12.24 6.68
C ASP A 118 -0.93 11.13 7.62
N ARG A 119 -1.25 11.48 8.84
CA ARG A 119 -1.93 10.62 9.82
C ARG A 119 -3.42 10.97 9.83
N ILE A 120 -4.24 9.96 9.87
CA ILE A 120 -5.68 10.19 9.91
C ILE A 120 -6.40 9.37 10.97
#